data_914a1760f75f1f8cb1ff0e0a3969d819
#
_entry.id   914a1760f75f1f8cb1ff0e0a3969d819
#
_cell.length_a   1.000
_cell.length_b   1.000
_cell.length_c   1.000
_cell.angle_alpha   90.00
_cell.angle_beta   90.00
_cell.angle_gamma   90.00
#
_symmetry.space_group_name_H-M   'P 1'
#
loop_
_entity.id
_entity.type
_entity.pdbx_description
1 polymer ?
#
loop_
_entity_poly.entity_id
_entity_poly.type
_entity_poly.pdbx_seq_one_letter_code
_entity_poly.pdbx_strand_id
1 'polypeptide(L)'
;MTRHTRKIALLAAFSLVALLAVGAATASACGGPGGGKGGGGVSASSLVTAAAKQLNVTRAKLKTAIVDSANAYIDSEVTSGDVDEADAADLKDQVGDDLAFAIATSRTKTVASNLGITTTALNTGFRDARKALALAQIDKALAAGSITSDEAASLKTKLDAATLPGYKAGGLGGPSGGGGPAGGAKAFRH
;
A
#
# COMPACT_ATOMS: atom_id res chain seq x y z
N MET A 1 11.89 29.12 27.60
CA MET A 1 12.10 28.44 26.31
C MET A 1 10.99 27.42 26.15
N THR A 2 9.93 27.81 25.47
CA THR A 2 8.73 27.00 25.26
C THR A 2 8.94 26.11 24.06
N ARG A 3 9.11 24.80 24.29
CA ARG A 3 9.15 23.79 23.25
C ARG A 3 7.74 23.66 22.67
N HIS A 4 7.55 24.12 21.44
CA HIS A 4 6.36 23.85 20.68
C HIS A 4 6.29 22.37 20.38
N THR A 5 5.50 21.64 21.15
CA THR A 5 5.08 20.29 20.85
C THR A 5 4.26 20.34 19.56
N ARG A 6 4.90 20.10 18.42
CA ARG A 6 4.20 19.86 17.16
C ARG A 6 3.52 18.51 17.29
N LYS A 7 2.25 18.54 17.68
CA LYS A 7 1.37 17.38 17.56
C LYS A 7 1.24 17.08 16.08
N ILE A 8 2.02 16.12 15.60
CA ILE A 8 1.86 15.54 14.28
C ILE A 8 0.58 14.72 14.35
N ALA A 9 -0.52 15.32 13.89
CA ALA A 9 -1.74 14.59 13.65
C ALA A 9 -1.48 13.66 12.46
N LEU A 10 -1.16 12.40 12.79
CA LEU A 10 -1.05 11.29 11.87
C LEU A 10 -2.45 10.94 11.37
N LEU A 11 -3.03 11.80 10.53
CA LEU A 11 -4.22 11.48 9.76
C LEU A 11 -3.78 10.59 8.60
N ALA A 12 -3.82 9.29 8.84
CA ALA A 12 -3.74 8.27 7.80
C ALA A 12 -4.94 8.45 6.86
N ALA A 13 -4.80 9.32 5.87
CA ALA A 13 -5.70 9.39 4.74
C ALA A 13 -5.48 8.13 3.90
N PHE A 14 -6.18 7.06 4.23
CA PHE A 14 -6.36 5.91 3.37
C PHE A 14 -7.12 6.35 2.13
N SER A 15 -6.42 6.89 1.15
CA SER A 15 -6.94 6.98 -0.21
C SER A 15 -6.93 5.58 -0.80
N LEU A 16 -7.98 4.83 -0.47
CA LEU A 16 -8.35 3.61 -1.17
C LEU A 16 -8.65 4.00 -2.60
N VAL A 17 -7.72 3.73 -3.51
CA VAL A 17 -8.00 3.79 -4.94
C VAL A 17 -9.06 2.73 -5.21
N ALA A 18 -10.31 3.19 -5.23
CA ALA A 18 -11.44 2.43 -5.74
C ALA A 18 -11.26 2.30 -7.25
N LEU A 19 -10.51 1.29 -7.68
CA LEU A 19 -10.48 0.87 -9.05
C LEU A 19 -11.58 -0.19 -9.22
N LEU A 20 -12.52 0.11 -10.13
CA LEU A 20 -13.62 -0.71 -10.56
C LEU A 20 -14.91 -0.55 -9.73
N ALA A 21 -15.57 0.60 -9.90
CA ALA A 21 -17.04 0.62 -9.85
C ALA A 21 -17.57 -0.05 -11.11
N VAL A 22 -17.62 -1.38 -11.13
CA VAL A 22 -18.48 -2.10 -12.07
C VAL A 22 -19.88 -2.02 -11.48
N GLY A 23 -20.77 -1.30 -12.17
CA GLY A 23 -22.15 -1.18 -11.81
C GLY A 23 -22.81 -2.56 -11.67
N ALA A 24 -23.08 -2.93 -10.43
CA ALA A 24 -23.94 -4.07 -10.13
C ALA A 24 -25.38 -3.59 -10.13
N ALA A 25 -26.12 -4.03 -11.11
CA ALA A 25 -27.58 -4.00 -11.09
C ALA A 25 -28.08 -4.78 -9.87
N THR A 26 -28.92 -4.13 -9.11
CA THR A 26 -29.56 -4.58 -7.87
C THR A 26 -30.40 -5.83 -8.08
N ALA A 27 -30.06 -6.88 -7.37
CA ALA A 27 -31.05 -7.88 -6.96
C ALA A 27 -31.11 -7.91 -5.43
N SER A 28 -32.15 -7.28 -4.92
CA SER A 28 -32.51 -7.33 -3.50
C SER A 28 -33.07 -8.69 -3.16
N ALA A 29 -32.45 -9.40 -2.21
CA ALA A 29 -33.16 -10.42 -1.45
C ALA A 29 -32.49 -10.62 -0.07
N CYS A 30 -33.25 -10.22 0.93
CA CYS A 30 -33.36 -10.76 2.32
C CYS A 30 -32.12 -10.91 3.22
N GLY A 31 -32.00 -9.99 4.15
CA GLY A 31 -32.00 -10.18 5.60
C GLY A 31 -30.93 -11.05 6.28
N GLY A 32 -29.96 -10.38 6.96
CA GLY A 32 -29.20 -10.95 8.05
C GLY A 32 -28.29 -9.87 8.67
N PRO A 33 -28.34 -9.62 9.99
CA PRO A 33 -27.50 -8.63 10.65
C PRO A 33 -26.11 -9.18 10.91
N GLY A 34 -25.19 -8.93 9.99
CA GLY A 34 -23.78 -9.26 10.13
C GLY A 34 -22.97 -8.25 9.32
N GLY A 35 -22.60 -7.14 9.96
CA GLY A 35 -21.86 -6.05 9.33
C GLY A 35 -20.46 -6.43 8.91
N GLY A 36 -20.31 -7.09 7.78
CA GLY A 36 -19.06 -7.26 7.07
C GLY A 36 -19.02 -6.27 5.93
N LYS A 37 -18.31 -5.17 6.06
CA LYS A 37 -18.01 -4.25 4.94
C LYS A 37 -17.18 -5.01 3.90
N GLY A 38 -17.86 -5.72 3.03
CA GLY A 38 -17.29 -6.44 1.90
C GLY A 38 -16.84 -5.48 0.81
N GLY A 39 -15.86 -4.66 1.09
CA GLY A 39 -15.07 -4.02 0.05
C GLY A 39 -14.15 -5.09 -0.53
N GLY A 40 -14.36 -5.51 -1.79
CA GLY A 40 -13.55 -6.52 -2.48
C GLY A 40 -12.10 -6.10 -2.76
N GLY A 41 -11.47 -5.37 -1.85
CA GLY A 41 -10.08 -4.97 -1.92
C GLY A 41 -9.13 -6.14 -1.63
N VAL A 42 -8.00 -6.15 -2.32
CA VAL A 42 -6.90 -7.07 -2.06
C VAL A 42 -6.34 -6.81 -0.67
N SER A 43 -6.41 -7.80 0.24
CA SER A 43 -5.84 -7.67 1.57
C SER A 43 -4.31 -7.61 1.52
N ALA A 44 -3.68 -6.88 2.46
CA ALA A 44 -2.23 -6.83 2.58
C ALA A 44 -1.61 -8.24 2.70
N SER A 45 -2.28 -9.13 3.42
CA SER A 45 -1.86 -10.53 3.56
C SER A 45 -1.84 -11.28 2.22
N SER A 46 -2.90 -11.13 1.40
CA SER A 46 -2.97 -11.74 0.07
C SER A 46 -1.89 -11.16 -0.85
N LEU A 47 -1.68 -9.84 -0.80
CA LEU A 47 -0.67 -9.16 -1.58
C LEU A 47 0.74 -9.65 -1.24
N VAL A 48 1.08 -9.72 0.05
CA VAL A 48 2.40 -10.22 0.49
C VAL A 48 2.60 -11.69 0.11
N THR A 49 1.55 -12.51 0.19
CA THR A 49 1.62 -13.91 -0.25
C THR A 49 1.90 -14.03 -1.74
N ALA A 50 1.18 -13.26 -2.56
CA ALA A 50 1.39 -13.25 -4.01
C ALA A 50 2.77 -12.67 -4.38
N ALA A 51 3.20 -11.57 -3.72
CA ALA A 51 4.50 -10.97 -3.96
C ALA A 51 5.66 -11.89 -3.57
N ALA A 52 5.56 -12.61 -2.47
CA ALA A 52 6.55 -13.60 -2.05
C ALA A 52 6.76 -14.68 -3.13
N LYS A 53 5.65 -15.14 -3.75
CA LYS A 53 5.71 -16.09 -4.87
C LYS A 53 6.42 -15.50 -6.09
N GLN A 54 6.12 -14.25 -6.47
CA GLN A 54 6.76 -13.57 -7.60
C GLN A 54 8.24 -13.29 -7.36
N LEU A 55 8.62 -13.03 -6.12
CA LEU A 55 10.01 -12.77 -5.71
C LEU A 55 10.80 -14.04 -5.42
N ASN A 56 10.18 -15.22 -5.52
CA ASN A 56 10.78 -16.52 -5.17
C ASN A 56 11.36 -16.53 -3.74
N VAL A 57 10.63 -15.94 -2.80
CA VAL A 57 10.95 -15.97 -1.36
C VAL A 57 9.79 -16.54 -0.56
N THR A 58 10.04 -16.97 0.67
CA THR A 58 8.94 -17.39 1.55
C THR A 58 8.13 -16.16 2.00
N ARG A 59 6.83 -16.36 2.22
CA ARG A 59 5.95 -15.32 2.80
C ARG A 59 6.50 -14.81 4.15
N ALA A 60 7.02 -15.72 4.98
CA ALA A 60 7.60 -15.39 6.26
C ALA A 60 8.80 -14.44 6.09
N LYS A 61 9.74 -14.77 5.20
CA LYS A 61 10.92 -13.95 4.91
C LYS A 61 10.53 -12.55 4.43
N LEU A 62 9.54 -12.46 3.52
CA LEU A 62 9.07 -11.17 3.02
C LEU A 62 8.38 -10.36 4.14
N LYS A 63 7.50 -10.99 4.95
CA LYS A 63 6.86 -10.33 6.10
C LYS A 63 7.91 -9.79 7.08
N THR A 64 8.89 -10.61 7.47
CA THR A 64 9.98 -10.20 8.36
C THR A 64 10.74 -9.00 7.79
N ALA A 65 11.15 -9.05 6.52
CA ALA A 65 11.86 -7.94 5.88
C ALA A 65 11.06 -6.62 5.88
N ILE A 66 9.75 -6.70 5.74
CA ILE A 66 8.84 -5.53 5.80
C ILE A 66 8.78 -4.99 7.23
N VAL A 67 8.53 -5.84 8.22
CA VAL A 67 8.42 -5.46 9.64
C VAL A 67 9.74 -4.88 10.15
N ASP A 68 10.87 -5.52 9.88
CA ASP A 68 12.19 -5.02 10.28
C ASP A 68 12.49 -3.64 9.65
N SER A 69 12.10 -3.45 8.39
CA SER A 69 12.26 -2.16 7.72
C SER A 69 11.39 -1.07 8.32
N ALA A 70 10.16 -1.40 8.74
CA ALA A 70 9.25 -0.47 9.38
C ALA A 70 9.78 -0.08 10.78
N ASN A 71 10.22 -1.06 11.56
CA ASN A 71 10.79 -0.83 12.89
C ASN A 71 12.07 0.03 12.80
N ALA A 72 12.97 -0.29 11.88
CA ALA A 72 14.18 0.51 11.66
C ALA A 72 13.87 1.96 11.24
N TYR A 73 12.76 2.16 10.50
CA TYR A 73 12.30 3.51 10.19
C TYR A 73 11.81 4.24 11.45
N ILE A 74 10.99 3.60 12.29
CA ILE A 74 10.52 4.18 13.56
C ILE A 74 11.71 4.53 14.45
N ASP A 75 12.71 3.65 14.58
CA ASP A 75 13.94 3.91 15.34
C ASP A 75 14.71 5.13 14.80
N SER A 76 14.72 5.33 13.50
CA SER A 76 15.33 6.51 12.89
C SER A 76 14.61 7.80 13.26
N GLU A 77 13.27 7.77 13.36
CA GLU A 77 12.45 8.92 13.75
C GLU A 77 12.60 9.25 15.25
N VAL A 78 12.81 8.22 16.08
CA VAL A 78 13.17 8.43 17.52
C VAL A 78 14.54 9.10 17.62
N THR A 79 15.52 8.59 16.88
CA THR A 79 16.88 9.14 16.89
C THR A 79 16.93 10.60 16.43
N SER A 80 16.07 10.97 15.45
CA SER A 80 15.95 12.36 14.98
C SER A 80 15.14 13.25 15.94
N GLY A 81 14.42 12.67 16.89
CA GLY A 81 13.56 13.37 17.86
C GLY A 81 12.18 13.74 17.27
N ASP A 82 11.80 13.14 16.15
CA ASP A 82 10.48 13.36 15.52
C ASP A 82 9.38 12.51 16.20
N VAL A 83 9.77 11.40 16.81
CA VAL A 83 8.90 10.49 17.58
C VAL A 83 9.54 10.26 18.95
N ASP A 84 8.75 10.26 20.02
CA ASP A 84 9.24 9.89 21.34
C ASP A 84 9.24 8.35 21.56
N GLU A 85 9.95 7.88 22.60
CA GLU A 85 10.12 6.44 22.85
C GLU A 85 8.78 5.74 23.17
N ALA A 86 7.84 6.42 23.83
CA ALA A 86 6.56 5.85 24.20
C ALA A 86 5.69 5.67 22.96
N ASP A 87 5.59 6.71 22.11
CA ASP A 87 4.86 6.65 20.83
C ASP A 87 5.49 5.62 19.87
N ALA A 88 6.83 5.49 19.90
CA ALA A 88 7.54 4.49 19.08
C ALA A 88 7.19 3.05 19.48
N ALA A 89 7.00 2.78 20.77
CA ALA A 89 6.59 1.45 21.24
C ALA A 89 5.20 1.09 20.66
N ASP A 90 4.23 1.98 20.76
CA ASP A 90 2.88 1.79 20.22
C ASP A 90 2.89 1.59 18.69
N LEU A 91 3.72 2.37 17.97
CA LEU A 91 3.88 2.22 16.52
C LEU A 91 4.49 0.87 16.13
N LYS A 92 5.46 0.35 16.89
CA LYS A 92 6.07 -0.97 16.64
C LYS A 92 5.10 -2.10 16.91
N ASP A 93 4.27 -1.98 17.95
CA ASP A 93 3.21 -2.95 18.22
C ASP A 93 2.21 -2.98 17.04
N GLN A 94 1.80 -1.81 16.55
CA GLN A 94 0.95 -1.71 15.37
C GLN A 94 1.60 -2.30 14.11
N VAL A 95 2.91 -2.10 13.90
CA VAL A 95 3.66 -2.74 12.80
C VAL A 95 3.61 -4.27 12.91
N GLY A 96 3.68 -4.83 14.11
CA GLY A 96 3.57 -6.27 14.36
C GLY A 96 2.20 -6.85 13.99
N ASP A 97 1.14 -6.12 14.33
CA ASP A 97 -0.25 -6.56 14.21
C ASP A 97 -0.87 -6.24 12.85
N ASP A 98 -0.53 -5.11 12.25
CA ASP A 98 -1.09 -4.64 10.97
C ASP A 98 -0.05 -4.65 9.84
N LEU A 99 -0.14 -5.67 8.99
CA LEU A 99 0.75 -5.79 7.83
C LEU A 99 0.57 -4.66 6.80
N ALA A 100 -0.62 -4.06 6.70
CA ALA A 100 -0.83 -2.92 5.81
C ALA A 100 -0.13 -1.68 6.35
N PHE A 101 -0.17 -1.47 7.66
CA PHE A 101 0.58 -0.41 8.32
C PHE A 101 2.10 -0.64 8.21
N ALA A 102 2.57 -1.89 8.41
CA ALA A 102 3.97 -2.24 8.22
C ALA A 102 4.47 -1.93 6.80
N ILE A 103 3.68 -2.29 5.75
CA ILE A 103 4.00 -1.95 4.35
C ILE A 103 4.06 -0.42 4.17
N ALA A 104 3.09 0.31 4.71
CA ALA A 104 3.02 1.76 4.58
C ALA A 104 4.21 2.47 5.27
N THR A 105 4.69 1.96 6.39
CA THR A 105 5.76 2.53 7.20
C THR A 105 7.15 2.12 6.72
N SER A 106 7.31 0.92 6.13
CA SER A 106 8.60 0.40 5.69
C SER A 106 9.21 1.18 4.52
N ARG A 107 10.53 1.07 4.35
CA ARG A 107 11.28 1.72 3.26
C ARG A 107 11.66 0.71 2.19
N THR A 108 11.30 0.98 0.93
CA THR A 108 11.56 0.10 -0.23
C THR A 108 13.01 -0.38 -0.30
N LYS A 109 13.96 0.55 -0.12
CA LYS A 109 15.40 0.25 -0.17
C LYS A 109 15.81 -0.72 0.94
N THR A 110 15.32 -0.54 2.16
CA THR A 110 15.64 -1.39 3.31
C THR A 110 15.02 -2.78 3.14
N VAL A 111 13.76 -2.87 2.72
CA VAL A 111 13.11 -4.17 2.44
C VAL A 111 13.88 -4.94 1.35
N ALA A 112 14.24 -4.27 0.26
CA ALA A 112 15.01 -4.90 -0.82
C ALA A 112 16.37 -5.40 -0.31
N SER A 113 17.09 -4.60 0.50
CA SER A 113 18.36 -4.96 1.12
C SER A 113 18.22 -6.17 2.04
N ASN A 114 17.20 -6.20 2.91
CA ASN A 114 16.93 -7.32 3.84
C ASN A 114 16.62 -8.62 3.10
N LEU A 115 16.08 -8.53 1.89
CA LEU A 115 15.80 -9.68 1.03
C LEU A 115 16.99 -10.09 0.16
N GLY A 116 18.02 -9.25 0.03
CA GLY A 116 19.14 -9.46 -0.87
C GLY A 116 18.79 -9.27 -2.35
N ILE A 117 17.81 -8.42 -2.66
CA ILE A 117 17.34 -8.14 -4.02
C ILE A 117 17.44 -6.63 -4.34
N THR A 118 17.27 -6.27 -5.61
CA THR A 118 17.21 -4.86 -6.01
C THR A 118 15.84 -4.25 -5.71
N THR A 119 15.79 -2.93 -5.54
CA THR A 119 14.53 -2.18 -5.42
C THR A 119 13.64 -2.35 -6.66
N THR A 120 14.25 -2.49 -7.83
CA THR A 120 13.53 -2.77 -9.09
C THR A 120 12.86 -4.13 -9.04
N ALA A 121 13.57 -5.18 -8.62
CA ALA A 121 13.00 -6.52 -8.47
C ALA A 121 11.85 -6.52 -7.46
N LEU A 122 12.00 -5.85 -6.31
CA LEU A 122 10.93 -5.71 -5.32
C LEU A 122 9.69 -5.05 -5.91
N ASN A 123 9.86 -3.91 -6.60
CA ASN A 123 8.75 -3.20 -7.24
C ASN A 123 8.06 -4.02 -8.33
N THR A 124 8.83 -4.73 -9.15
CA THR A 124 8.30 -5.63 -10.19
C THR A 124 7.50 -6.77 -9.55
N GLY A 125 8.05 -7.44 -8.53
CA GLY A 125 7.36 -8.53 -7.85
C GLY A 125 6.02 -8.11 -7.22
N PHE A 126 5.93 -6.92 -6.65
CA PHE A 126 4.67 -6.39 -6.12
C PHE A 126 3.68 -5.98 -7.22
N ARG A 127 4.17 -5.45 -8.34
CA ARG A 127 3.33 -5.15 -9.51
C ARG A 127 2.72 -6.42 -10.10
N ASP A 128 3.54 -7.45 -10.30
CA ASP A 128 3.11 -8.72 -10.85
C ASP A 128 2.15 -9.45 -9.89
N ALA A 129 2.39 -9.35 -8.58
CA ALA A 129 1.47 -9.87 -7.57
C ALA A 129 0.09 -9.20 -7.65
N ARG A 130 0.03 -7.88 -7.79
CA ARG A 130 -1.24 -7.15 -7.96
C ARG A 130 -1.95 -7.56 -9.24
N LYS A 131 -1.21 -7.72 -10.35
CA LYS A 131 -1.75 -8.19 -11.61
C LYS A 131 -2.34 -9.59 -11.47
N ALA A 132 -1.60 -10.51 -10.87
CA ALA A 132 -2.06 -11.89 -10.65
C ALA A 132 -3.33 -11.94 -9.77
N LEU A 133 -3.40 -11.13 -8.71
CA LEU A 133 -4.58 -11.07 -7.85
C LEU A 133 -5.79 -10.47 -8.58
N ALA A 134 -5.59 -9.43 -9.39
CA ALA A 134 -6.66 -8.85 -10.19
C ALA A 134 -7.18 -9.83 -11.26
N LEU A 135 -6.30 -10.56 -11.94
CA LEU A 135 -6.68 -11.62 -12.87
C LEU A 135 -7.50 -12.71 -12.18
N ALA A 136 -7.06 -13.15 -11.01
CA ALA A 136 -7.80 -14.16 -10.23
C ALA A 136 -9.20 -13.68 -9.81
N GLN A 137 -9.36 -12.38 -9.52
CA GLN A 137 -10.68 -11.80 -9.23
C GLN A 137 -11.58 -11.76 -10.47
N ILE A 138 -11.03 -11.40 -11.64
CA ILE A 138 -11.77 -11.44 -12.91
C ILE A 138 -12.23 -12.86 -13.23
N ASP A 139 -11.35 -13.86 -13.10
CA ASP A 139 -11.67 -15.26 -13.35
C ASP A 139 -12.73 -15.78 -12.36
N LYS A 140 -12.64 -15.37 -11.10
CA LYS A 140 -13.65 -15.72 -10.09
C LYS A 140 -15.02 -15.09 -10.41
N ALA A 141 -15.05 -13.83 -10.84
CA ALA A 141 -16.28 -13.15 -11.22
C ALA A 141 -16.93 -13.80 -12.48
N LEU A 142 -16.11 -14.19 -13.45
CA LEU A 142 -16.55 -14.93 -14.63
C LEU A 142 -17.13 -16.30 -14.25
N ALA A 143 -16.42 -17.06 -13.42
CA ALA A 143 -16.87 -18.37 -12.95
C ALA A 143 -18.17 -18.29 -12.11
N ALA A 144 -18.37 -17.19 -11.39
CA ALA A 144 -19.60 -16.92 -10.64
C ALA A 144 -20.75 -16.39 -11.51
N GLY A 145 -20.52 -16.18 -12.82
CA GLY A 145 -21.52 -15.57 -13.73
C GLY A 145 -21.82 -14.10 -13.43
N SER A 146 -20.98 -13.44 -12.64
CA SER A 146 -21.14 -12.02 -12.29
C SER A 146 -20.73 -11.08 -13.41
N ILE A 147 -19.93 -11.56 -14.35
CA ILE A 147 -19.53 -10.89 -15.58
C ILE A 147 -19.57 -11.88 -16.76
N THR A 148 -19.73 -11.35 -17.97
CA THR A 148 -19.70 -12.14 -19.20
C THR A 148 -18.25 -12.41 -19.64
N SER A 149 -18.09 -13.35 -20.60
CA SER A 149 -16.78 -13.65 -21.22
C SER A 149 -16.15 -12.43 -21.88
N ASP A 150 -16.98 -11.61 -22.57
CA ASP A 150 -16.52 -10.42 -23.28
C ASP A 150 -16.09 -9.31 -22.33
N GLU A 151 -16.82 -9.12 -21.22
CA GLU A 151 -16.42 -8.22 -20.12
C GLU A 151 -15.12 -8.68 -19.48
N ALA A 152 -14.96 -9.98 -19.20
CA ALA A 152 -13.74 -10.53 -18.64
C ALA A 152 -12.53 -10.31 -19.57
N ALA A 153 -12.70 -10.54 -20.90
CA ALA A 153 -11.65 -10.28 -21.88
C ALA A 153 -11.28 -8.79 -21.95
N SER A 154 -12.27 -7.90 -21.95
CA SER A 154 -12.06 -6.45 -21.91
C SER A 154 -11.31 -6.00 -20.65
N LEU A 155 -11.69 -6.53 -19.47
CA LEU A 155 -11.02 -6.23 -18.19
C LEU A 155 -9.56 -6.71 -18.16
N LYS A 156 -9.29 -7.91 -18.68
CA LYS A 156 -7.92 -8.45 -18.80
C LYS A 156 -7.07 -7.57 -19.73
N THR A 157 -7.58 -7.15 -20.86
CA THR A 157 -6.88 -6.24 -21.78
C THR A 157 -6.56 -4.90 -21.13
N LYS A 158 -7.53 -4.32 -20.41
CA LYS A 158 -7.32 -3.07 -19.67
C LYS A 158 -6.27 -3.23 -18.56
N LEU A 159 -6.28 -4.37 -17.85
CA LEU A 159 -5.30 -4.68 -16.81
C LEU A 159 -3.89 -4.84 -17.39
N ASP A 160 -3.77 -5.45 -18.60
CA ASP A 160 -2.47 -5.59 -19.27
C ASP A 160 -1.89 -4.24 -19.71
N ALA A 161 -2.73 -3.31 -20.11
CA ALA A 161 -2.34 -1.94 -20.47
C ALA A 161 -2.09 -1.04 -19.24
N ALA A 162 -2.57 -1.44 -18.05
CA ALA A 162 -2.49 -0.61 -16.85
C ALA A 162 -1.08 -0.63 -16.23
N THR A 163 -0.58 0.55 -15.87
CA THR A 163 0.61 0.68 -15.03
C THR A 163 0.24 0.50 -13.57
N LEU A 164 0.39 -0.72 -13.06
CA LEU A 164 0.12 -1.01 -11.66
C LEU A 164 1.24 -0.47 -10.75
N PRO A 165 0.91 0.00 -9.54
CA PRO A 165 1.92 0.44 -8.59
C PRO A 165 2.78 -0.73 -8.12
N GLY A 166 4.10 -0.50 -7.96
CA GLY A 166 5.02 -1.42 -7.32
C GLY A 166 4.86 -1.44 -5.80
N TYR A 167 5.91 -1.85 -5.11
CA TYR A 167 5.98 -1.69 -3.67
C TYR A 167 5.98 -0.21 -3.31
N LYS A 168 4.88 0.29 -2.76
CA LYS A 168 4.88 1.60 -2.12
C LYS A 168 5.16 1.39 -0.64
N ALA A 169 6.41 1.55 -0.29
CA ALA A 169 6.72 2.00 1.06
C ALA A 169 6.21 3.44 1.15
N GLY A 170 5.17 3.64 1.89
CA GLY A 170 4.68 4.99 2.15
C GLY A 170 5.68 5.69 3.03
N GLY A 171 6.35 6.69 2.50
CA GLY A 171 6.65 7.81 3.37
C GLY A 171 5.31 8.36 3.83
N LEU A 172 5.10 8.49 5.11
CA LEU A 172 4.09 9.35 5.72
C LEU A 172 4.47 10.78 5.34
N GLY A 173 4.17 11.20 4.16
CA GLY A 173 4.60 12.50 3.77
C GLY A 173 4.22 12.77 2.35
N GLY A 174 3.57 13.79 2.21
CA GLY A 174 3.44 14.75 1.18
C GLY A 174 3.33 14.25 -0.27
N PRO A 175 2.49 14.89 -1.04
CA PRO A 175 2.48 14.72 -2.47
C PRO A 175 3.90 14.95 -2.95
N SER A 176 4.51 13.98 -3.63
CA SER A 176 5.74 14.16 -4.36
C SER A 176 5.53 15.39 -5.24
N GLY A 177 6.11 16.51 -4.81
CA GLY A 177 6.08 17.77 -5.51
C GLY A 177 6.60 17.55 -6.91
N GLY A 178 5.66 17.48 -7.84
CA GLY A 178 5.96 17.73 -9.23
C GLY A 178 6.61 19.11 -9.28
N GLY A 179 7.82 19.19 -9.86
CA GLY A 179 8.56 20.41 -10.03
C GLY A 179 7.69 21.51 -10.62
N GLY A 180 7.30 22.45 -9.76
CA GLY A 180 6.79 23.74 -10.19
C GLY A 180 7.96 24.59 -10.64
N PRO A 181 7.82 25.32 -11.76
CA PRO A 181 8.89 26.14 -12.29
C PRO A 181 9.25 27.25 -11.31
N ALA A 182 10.53 27.50 -11.16
CA ALA A 182 11.09 28.63 -10.47
C ALA A 182 10.43 29.93 -10.93
N GLY A 183 9.58 30.51 -10.12
CA GLY A 183 8.92 31.79 -10.30
C GLY A 183 9.50 32.86 -9.42
N GLY A 184 10.41 33.68 -9.98
CA GLY A 184 10.53 35.10 -9.80
C GLY A 184 10.56 35.66 -8.37
N ALA A 185 11.75 35.85 -7.83
CA ALA A 185 12.04 36.84 -6.83
C ALA A 185 11.59 38.23 -7.32
N LYS A 186 10.51 38.81 -6.76
CA LYS A 186 10.26 40.25 -6.81
C LYS A 186 10.68 40.88 -5.50
N ALA A 187 11.83 41.57 -5.61
CA ALA A 187 12.27 42.53 -4.61
C ALA A 187 11.21 43.59 -4.42
N PHE A 188 10.72 43.77 -3.19
CA PHE A 188 10.12 45.03 -2.77
C PHE A 188 11.10 45.73 -1.85
N ARG A 189 11.69 46.78 -2.41
CA ARG A 189 12.26 47.90 -1.67
C ARG A 189 11.08 48.81 -1.21
N HIS A 190 11.01 49.10 0.05
CA HIS A 190 10.81 50.43 0.66
C HIS A 190 11.17 50.34 2.12
#